data_0845452ecd80a70fe006574608c5c4fe
#
_entry.id   0845452ecd80a70fe006574608c5c4fe
#
_cell.length_a   1.000
_cell.length_b   1.000
_cell.length_c   1.000
_cell.angle_alpha   90.00
_cell.angle_beta   90.00
_cell.angle_gamma   90.00
#
_symmetry.space_group_name_H-M   'P 1'
#
loop_
_entity.id
_entity.type
_entity.pdbx_description
1 polymer ?
#
loop_
_entity_poly.entity_id
_entity_poly.type
_entity_poly.pdbx_seq_one_letter_code
_entity_poly.pdbx_strand_id
1 'polypeptide(L)' 'MTQDTENNELWDKGSEHYKDFKIHPSQFINKNELPFAEGNVIKYICRHAKKGKKEDILKAIHYCEMIIERDYE' A
#
# COMPACT_ATOMS: atom_id res chain seq x y z
N MET A 1 -11.74 -16.42 -12.93
CA MET A 1 -11.33 -15.99 -13.26
C MET A 1 -10.25 -15.57 -12.95
N THR A 2 -9.64 -15.36 -13.08
CA THR A 2 -8.54 -15.15 -12.82
C THR A 2 -7.92 -14.14 -13.30
N GLN A 3 -8.33 -13.31 -13.64
CA GLN A 3 -7.84 -12.34 -14.22
C GLN A 3 -6.94 -11.51 -13.49
N ASP A 4 -6.80 -11.61 -12.24
CA ASP A 4 -5.94 -10.78 -11.50
C ASP A 4 -4.57 -10.79 -11.96
N THR A 5 -4.06 -11.92 -12.33
CA THR A 5 -2.69 -11.98 -12.69
C THR A 5 -2.49 -11.62 -14.08
N GLU A 6 -3.52 -11.68 -14.85
CA GLU A 6 -3.33 -11.44 -16.20
C GLU A 6 -3.35 -10.05 -16.55
N ASN A 7 -3.96 -9.22 -15.80
CA ASN A 7 -4.11 -7.88 -16.25
C ASN A 7 -3.62 -6.92 -15.22
N ASN A 8 -2.37 -6.60 -15.28
CA ASN A 8 -1.83 -5.65 -14.38
C ASN A 8 -1.90 -4.22 -14.88
N GLU A 9 -2.42 -4.03 -16.08
CA GLU A 9 -2.47 -2.70 -16.63
C GLU A 9 -3.25 -1.76 -15.77
N LEU A 10 -4.36 -2.23 -15.22
CA LEU A 10 -5.18 -1.38 -14.38
C LEU A 10 -4.42 -0.94 -13.13
N TRP A 11 -3.71 -1.88 -12.53
CA TRP A 11 -3.00 -1.60 -11.30
C TRP A 11 -1.71 -0.83 -11.53
N ASP A 12 -1.18 -0.89 -12.76
CA ASP A 12 0.01 -0.15 -13.12
C ASP A 12 -0.26 1.31 -13.39
N LYS A 13 -1.50 1.66 -13.71
CA LYS A 13 -1.80 3.02 -14.03
C LYS A 13 -1.50 3.94 -12.90
N GLY A 14 -0.70 4.95 -13.15
CA GLY A 14 -0.36 5.93 -12.13
C GLY A 14 0.45 5.37 -10.99
N SER A 15 0.97 4.16 -11.14
CA SER A 15 1.68 3.51 -10.06
C SER A 15 3.09 3.19 -10.42
N GLU A 16 3.80 4.14 -11.01
CA GLU A 16 5.13 3.91 -11.40
C GLU A 16 5.99 3.38 -10.28
N HIS A 17 5.72 3.75 -9.04
CA HIS A 17 6.54 3.34 -7.92
C HIS A 17 6.39 1.87 -7.58
N TYR A 18 5.39 1.22 -8.14
CA TYR A 18 5.09 -0.16 -7.80
C TYR A 18 5.19 -1.12 -8.96
N LYS A 19 5.68 -0.64 -10.11
CA LYS A 19 5.68 -1.48 -11.29
C LYS A 19 6.44 -2.77 -11.15
N ASP A 20 7.49 -2.73 -10.35
CA ASP A 20 8.34 -3.90 -10.19
C ASP A 20 7.84 -4.90 -9.16
N PHE A 21 6.77 -4.59 -8.48
CA PHE A 21 6.25 -5.51 -7.48
C PHE A 21 5.48 -6.63 -8.15
N LYS A 22 5.64 -7.82 -7.64
CA LYS A 22 4.93 -8.97 -8.19
C LYS A 22 3.44 -8.83 -8.00
N ILE A 23 3.04 -8.29 -6.85
CA ILE A 23 1.65 -7.99 -6.57
C ILE A 23 1.61 -6.53 -6.18
N HIS A 24 0.82 -5.75 -6.87
CA HIS A 24 0.73 -4.33 -6.55
C HIS A 24 0.14 -4.13 -5.17
N PRO A 25 0.70 -3.21 -4.39
CA PRO A 25 0.16 -2.96 -3.06
C PRO A 25 -1.32 -2.64 -3.06
N SER A 26 -1.79 -1.83 -4.02
CA SER A 26 -3.22 -1.49 -4.05
C SER A 26 -4.07 -2.71 -4.34
N GLN A 27 -3.58 -3.62 -5.16
CA GLN A 27 -4.31 -4.84 -5.45
C GLN A 27 -4.41 -5.71 -4.20
N PHE A 28 -3.29 -5.84 -3.49
CA PHE A 28 -3.26 -6.61 -2.25
C PHE A 28 -4.22 -6.02 -1.22
N ILE A 29 -4.17 -4.70 -1.06
CA ILE A 29 -5.00 -4.02 -0.07
C ILE A 29 -6.48 -4.21 -0.39
N ASN A 30 -6.85 -4.00 -1.64
CA ASN A 30 -8.24 -4.14 -2.04
C ASN A 30 -8.74 -5.56 -1.94
N LYS A 31 -7.96 -6.52 -2.38
CA LYS A 31 -8.43 -7.88 -2.35
C LYS A 31 -8.58 -8.41 -0.96
N ASN A 32 -7.77 -7.94 -0.04
CA ASN A 32 -7.87 -8.36 1.34
C ASN A 32 -8.79 -7.45 2.16
N GLU A 33 -9.39 -6.46 1.51
CA GLU A 33 -10.34 -5.56 2.17
C GLU A 33 -9.74 -4.96 3.44
N LEU A 34 -8.52 -4.48 3.35
CA LEU A 34 -7.86 -3.91 4.50
C LEU A 34 -8.41 -2.52 4.80
N PRO A 35 -8.50 -2.16 6.07
CA PRO A 35 -8.97 -0.82 6.42
C PRO A 35 -8.02 0.25 5.93
N PHE A 36 -8.48 1.48 5.98
CA PHE A 36 -7.77 2.62 5.45
C PHE A 36 -6.36 2.77 6.02
N ALA A 37 -6.24 2.75 7.34
CA ALA A 37 -4.93 2.97 7.96
C ALA A 37 -3.94 1.87 7.61
N GLU A 38 -4.38 0.62 7.67
CA GLU A 38 -3.51 -0.50 7.31
C GLU A 38 -3.08 -0.40 5.86
N GLY A 39 -4.01 -0.02 4.99
CA GLY A 39 -3.67 0.13 3.57
C GLY A 39 -2.64 1.21 3.36
N ASN A 40 -2.74 2.31 4.10
CA ASN A 40 -1.77 3.38 3.95
C ASN A 40 -0.41 3.01 4.51
N VAL A 41 -0.35 2.21 5.57
CA VAL A 41 0.93 1.73 6.05
C VAL A 41 1.62 0.94 4.96
N ILE A 42 0.89 0.01 4.35
CA ILE A 42 1.47 -0.82 3.30
C ILE A 42 1.92 0.03 2.12
N LYS A 43 1.08 0.97 1.71
CA LYS A 43 1.40 1.83 0.58
C LYS A 43 2.71 2.58 0.80
N TYR A 44 2.86 3.22 1.94
CA TYR A 44 4.05 4.05 2.17
C TYR A 44 5.30 3.20 2.39
N ILE A 45 5.15 2.06 3.04
CA ILE A 45 6.30 1.17 3.22
C ILE A 45 6.78 0.66 1.87
N CYS A 46 5.87 0.37 0.96
CA CYS A 46 6.25 -0.14 -0.35
C CYS A 46 6.89 0.90 -1.24
N ARG A 47 6.61 2.18 -1.01
CA ARG A 47 7.10 3.18 -1.95
C ARG A 47 8.23 4.05 -1.43
N HIS A 48 8.57 3.99 -0.13
CA HIS A 48 9.49 4.95 0.44
C HIS A 48 10.84 5.01 -0.28
N ALA A 49 11.34 3.87 -0.70
CA ALA A 49 12.68 3.85 -1.30
C ALA A 49 12.71 4.58 -2.63
N LYS A 50 11.62 4.58 -3.37
CA LYS A 50 11.60 5.18 -4.68
C LYS A 50 11.03 6.58 -4.71
N LYS A 51 10.26 6.98 -3.71
CA LYS A 51 9.68 8.29 -3.76
C LYS A 51 9.84 9.13 -2.51
N GLY A 52 9.15 8.84 -1.45
CA GLY A 52 9.04 9.75 -0.32
C GLY A 52 10.14 9.65 0.71
N LYS A 53 10.95 8.62 0.61
CA LYS A 53 12.07 8.45 1.54
C LYS A 53 11.59 8.53 2.99
N LYS A 54 12.30 9.30 3.80
CA LYS A 54 11.98 9.41 5.20
C LYS A 54 10.54 9.88 5.45
N GLU A 55 10.04 10.76 4.61
CA GLU A 55 8.68 11.24 4.81
C GLU A 55 7.65 10.14 4.69
N ASP A 56 7.87 9.21 3.77
CA ASP A 56 6.94 8.08 3.64
C ASP A 56 7.00 7.18 4.85
N ILE A 57 8.17 7.00 5.44
CA ILE A 57 8.29 6.20 6.65
C ILE A 57 7.56 6.88 7.79
N LEU A 58 7.70 8.21 7.90
CA LEU A 58 7.00 8.94 8.96
C LEU A 58 5.49 8.84 8.79
N LYS A 59 5.03 8.86 7.54
CA LYS A 59 3.60 8.69 7.29
C LYS A 59 3.14 7.30 7.70
N ALA A 60 3.94 6.27 7.42
CA ALA A 60 3.58 4.92 7.81
C ALA A 60 3.47 4.82 9.34
N ILE A 61 4.39 5.46 10.04
CA ILE A 61 4.36 5.46 11.50
C ILE A 61 3.08 6.13 11.99
N HIS A 62 2.72 7.25 11.37
CA HIS A 62 1.51 7.97 11.77
C HIS A 62 0.28 7.08 11.61
N TYR A 63 0.17 6.36 10.51
CA TYR A 63 -0.97 5.48 10.32
C TYR A 63 -0.94 4.29 11.28
N CYS A 64 0.25 3.84 11.67
CA CYS A 64 0.35 2.81 12.68
C CYS A 64 -0.19 3.31 14.02
N GLU A 65 0.09 4.57 14.35
CA GLU A 65 -0.42 5.15 15.58
C GLU A 65 -1.93 5.22 15.56
N MET A 66 -2.51 5.49 14.40
CA MET A 66 -3.96 5.51 14.28
C MET A 66 -4.56 4.12 14.55
N ILE A 67 -3.87 3.08 14.11
CA ILE A 67 -4.34 1.73 14.36
C ILE A 67 -4.29 1.42 15.85
N ILE A 68 -3.23 1.83 16.52
CA ILE A 68 -3.10 1.59 17.94
C ILE A 68 -4.24 2.27 18.69
N GLU A 69 -4.52 3.52 18.33
CA GLU A 69 -5.59 4.24 19.00
C GLU A 69 -6.93 3.57 18.74
N ARG A 70 -7.19 3.16 17.52
CA ARG A 70 -8.48 2.59 17.17
C ARG A 70 -8.73 1.24 17.85
N ASP A 71 -7.70 0.40 17.90
CA ASP A 71 -7.90 -0.99 18.31
C ASP A 71 -7.37 -1.35 19.69
N TYR A 72 -6.43 -0.59 20.22
CA TYR A 72 -5.75 -1.02 21.44
C TYR A 72 -5.72 0.02 22.55
N GLU A 73 -6.28 1.16 22.32
CA GLU A 73 -6.42 2.20 23.34
C GLU A 73 -7.86 2.71 23.48
#